data_17db55a80a24be76444e1e1c78b1beaa
#
_entry.id   17db55a80a24be76444e1e1c78b1beaa
#
_cell.length_a   1.000
_cell.length_b   1.000
_cell.length_c   1.000
_cell.angle_alpha   90.00
_cell.angle_beta   90.00
_cell.angle_gamma   90.00
#
_symmetry.space_group_name_H-M   'P 1'
#
loop_
_entity.id
_entity.type
_entity.pdbx_description
1 polymer ?
#
loop_
_entity_poly.entity_id
_entity_poly.type
_entity_poly.pdbx_seq_one_letter_code
_entity_poly.pdbx_strand_id
1 'polypeptide(L)'
;MKNVIKTVLVKKINYRILMVQINPKYESANAATDNFVKGLSGLSDKEKVKAIAIYIADRITYNSENVAGIKDIFTYPTPVNGICGTYANAFIYLCQRAEIPCVTVKDATHAWNEAYIDGRWQIIDVSYYDVARTDEALFTTNYPRIDTAKQKSETFSSEGNLELG
;
A
#
# COMPACT_ATOMS: atom_id res chain seq x y z
N MET A 1 -14.79 -13.55 17.26
CA MET A 1 -14.89 -12.60 16.12
C MET A 1 -13.54 -12.13 15.58
N LYS A 2 -12.57 -11.70 16.40
CA LYS A 2 -11.26 -11.22 15.93
C LYS A 2 -10.49 -12.23 15.05
N ASN A 3 -10.57 -13.54 15.34
CA ASN A 3 -9.85 -14.58 14.58
C ASN A 3 -10.45 -14.84 13.20
N VAL A 4 -11.77 -14.71 13.03
CA VAL A 4 -12.45 -14.95 11.74
C VAL A 4 -12.09 -13.86 10.73
N ILE A 5 -12.06 -12.60 11.17
CA ILE A 5 -11.71 -11.46 10.32
C ILE A 5 -10.25 -11.56 9.87
N LYS A 6 -9.35 -11.88 10.80
CA LYS A 6 -7.93 -12.09 10.49
C LYS A 6 -7.73 -13.22 9.47
N THR A 7 -8.44 -14.32 9.63
CA THR A 7 -8.34 -15.48 8.71
C THR A 7 -8.87 -15.14 7.31
N VAL A 8 -9.98 -14.43 7.20
CA VAL A 8 -10.56 -14.02 5.90
C VAL A 8 -9.64 -13.02 5.19
N LEU A 9 -9.12 -12.04 5.90
CA LEU A 9 -8.18 -11.06 5.35
C LEU A 9 -6.88 -11.70 4.90
N VAL A 10 -6.30 -12.58 5.71
CA VAL A 10 -5.07 -13.30 5.34
C VAL A 10 -5.28 -14.16 4.10
N LYS A 11 -6.39 -14.89 3.98
CA LYS A 11 -6.68 -15.67 2.77
C LYS A 11 -6.83 -14.79 1.52
N LYS A 12 -7.53 -13.66 1.63
CA LYS A 12 -7.68 -12.73 0.49
C LYS A 12 -6.36 -12.06 0.13
N ILE A 13 -5.53 -11.72 1.11
CA ILE A 13 -4.21 -11.14 0.89
C ILE A 13 -3.30 -12.17 0.21
N ASN A 14 -3.27 -13.41 0.69
CA ASN A 14 -2.47 -14.46 0.07
C ASN A 14 -2.87 -14.69 -1.40
N TYR A 15 -4.17 -14.65 -1.70
CA TYR A 15 -4.65 -14.73 -3.07
C TYR A 15 -4.15 -13.54 -3.92
N ARG A 16 -4.19 -12.32 -3.39
CA ARG A 16 -3.69 -11.13 -4.10
C ARG A 16 -2.17 -11.13 -4.27
N ILE A 17 -1.43 -11.55 -3.25
CA ILE A 17 0.02 -11.74 -3.35
C ILE A 17 0.33 -12.71 -4.50
N LEU A 18 -0.38 -13.83 -4.57
CA LEU A 18 -0.23 -14.78 -5.66
C LEU A 18 -0.54 -14.14 -7.03
N MET A 19 -1.63 -13.40 -7.14
CA MET A 19 -2.01 -12.73 -8.38
C MET A 19 -0.99 -11.70 -8.83
N VAL A 20 -0.44 -10.92 -7.89
CA VAL A 20 0.63 -9.96 -8.19
C VAL A 20 1.90 -10.66 -8.66
N GLN A 21 2.25 -11.80 -8.05
CA GLN A 21 3.45 -12.56 -8.41
C GLN A 21 3.36 -13.25 -9.78
N ILE A 22 2.18 -13.71 -10.18
CA ILE A 22 2.00 -14.45 -11.43
C ILE A 22 1.51 -13.59 -12.61
N ASN A 23 1.14 -12.33 -12.36
CA ASN A 23 0.68 -11.44 -13.41
C ASN A 23 1.89 -10.85 -14.16
N PRO A 24 2.05 -11.14 -15.47
CA PRO A 24 3.18 -10.64 -16.27
C PRO A 24 3.31 -9.11 -16.27
N LYS A 25 2.20 -8.39 -16.07
CA LYS A 25 2.17 -6.94 -15.93
C LYS A 25 3.08 -6.45 -14.79
N TYR A 26 3.24 -7.23 -13.73
CA TYR A 26 4.04 -6.87 -12.55
C TYR A 26 5.42 -7.53 -12.49
N GLU A 27 5.78 -8.37 -13.46
CA GLU A 27 7.03 -9.12 -13.42
C GLU A 27 8.26 -8.23 -13.21
N SER A 28 8.37 -7.15 -13.98
CA SER A 28 9.48 -6.19 -13.85
C SER A 28 9.48 -5.47 -12.50
N ALA A 29 8.29 -5.05 -12.01
CA ALA A 29 8.17 -4.42 -10.69
C ALA A 29 8.48 -5.40 -9.56
N ASN A 30 8.06 -6.65 -9.69
CA ASN A 30 8.37 -7.70 -8.73
C ASN A 30 9.88 -7.93 -8.65
N ALA A 31 10.55 -8.10 -9.79
CA ALA A 31 12.00 -8.27 -9.84
C ALA A 31 12.74 -7.06 -9.24
N ALA A 32 12.32 -5.83 -9.57
CA ALA A 32 12.94 -4.60 -9.06
C ALA A 32 12.76 -4.43 -7.54
N THR A 33 11.70 -4.96 -6.94
CA THR A 33 11.41 -4.82 -5.51
C THR A 33 11.74 -6.05 -4.66
N ASP A 34 12.19 -7.16 -5.26
CA ASP A 34 12.48 -8.42 -4.54
C ASP A 34 13.48 -8.24 -3.40
N ASN A 35 14.60 -7.57 -3.64
CA ASN A 35 15.62 -7.36 -2.62
C ASN A 35 15.10 -6.46 -1.49
N PHE A 36 14.34 -5.44 -1.81
CA PHE A 36 13.69 -4.58 -0.83
C PHE A 36 12.73 -5.39 0.06
N VAL A 37 11.82 -6.15 -0.55
CA VAL A 37 10.84 -6.98 0.18
C VAL A 37 11.52 -8.03 1.06
N LYS A 38 12.57 -8.70 0.56
CA LYS A 38 13.40 -9.63 1.35
C LYS A 38 14.03 -8.94 2.55
N GLY A 39 14.49 -7.71 2.39
CA GLY A 39 15.09 -6.91 3.46
C GLY A 39 14.11 -6.53 4.59
N LEU A 40 12.80 -6.67 4.37
CA LEU A 40 11.79 -6.45 5.41
C LEU A 40 11.64 -7.63 6.39
N SER A 41 12.30 -8.75 6.10
CA SER A 41 12.24 -9.95 6.95
C SER A 41 12.77 -9.65 8.36
N GLY A 42 12.02 -10.08 9.38
CA GLY A 42 12.38 -9.87 10.79
C GLY A 42 11.97 -8.52 11.38
N LEU A 43 11.52 -7.57 10.56
CA LEU A 43 10.96 -6.31 11.05
C LEU A 43 9.53 -6.51 11.58
N SER A 44 9.16 -5.73 12.60
CA SER A 44 7.76 -5.59 13.02
C SER A 44 6.91 -5.00 11.88
N ASP A 45 5.59 -5.23 11.90
CA ASP A 45 4.71 -4.70 10.85
C ASP A 45 4.75 -3.17 10.76
N LYS A 46 4.90 -2.48 11.89
CA LYS A 46 5.07 -1.02 11.91
C LYS A 46 6.37 -0.56 11.25
N GLU A 47 7.48 -1.26 11.51
CA GLU A 47 8.77 -0.97 10.86
C GLU A 47 8.72 -1.26 9.37
N LYS A 48 8.06 -2.35 8.94
CA LYS A 48 7.83 -2.64 7.52
C LYS A 48 7.04 -1.52 6.85
N VAL A 49 5.94 -1.06 7.47
CA VAL A 49 5.12 0.04 6.95
C VAL A 49 5.95 1.31 6.77
N LYS A 50 6.78 1.67 7.74
CA LYS A 50 7.68 2.83 7.64
C LYS A 50 8.70 2.67 6.51
N ALA A 51 9.33 1.50 6.42
CA ALA A 51 10.31 1.22 5.35
C ALA A 51 9.67 1.29 3.96
N ILE A 52 8.45 0.75 3.81
CA ILE A 52 7.68 0.81 2.57
C ILE A 52 7.34 2.27 2.22
N ALA A 53 6.89 3.07 3.19
CA ALA A 53 6.56 4.47 2.97
C ALA A 53 7.78 5.29 2.51
N ILE A 54 8.92 5.12 3.16
CA ILE A 54 10.19 5.75 2.77
C ILE A 54 10.57 5.34 1.33
N TYR A 55 10.54 4.04 1.05
CA TYR A 55 10.91 3.49 -0.25
C TYR A 55 10.05 4.04 -1.40
N ILE A 56 8.76 4.27 -1.16
CA ILE A 56 7.82 4.87 -2.13
C ILE A 56 8.07 6.37 -2.26
N ALA A 57 8.17 7.10 -1.13
CA ALA A 57 8.37 8.54 -1.10
C ALA A 57 9.67 8.99 -1.79
N ASP A 58 10.69 8.12 -1.82
CA ASP A 58 11.94 8.38 -2.54
C ASP A 58 11.84 8.10 -4.05
N ARG A 59 10.70 7.56 -4.54
CA ARG A 59 10.47 7.17 -5.94
C ARG A 59 9.39 7.96 -6.65
N ILE A 60 8.61 8.74 -5.92
CA ILE A 60 7.51 9.52 -6.49
C ILE A 60 7.72 10.99 -6.15
N THR A 61 7.54 11.84 -7.15
CA THR A 61 7.40 13.29 -6.96
C THR A 61 5.93 13.65 -7.11
N TYR A 62 5.35 14.36 -6.13
CA TYR A 62 3.93 14.74 -6.20
C TYR A 62 3.67 15.71 -7.34
N ASN A 63 3.13 15.19 -8.43
CA ASN A 63 2.80 15.94 -9.64
C ASN A 63 1.69 15.20 -10.42
N SER A 64 0.71 15.94 -10.95
CA SER A 64 -0.40 15.38 -11.72
C SER A 64 -0.12 15.19 -13.21
N GLU A 65 1.03 15.63 -13.70
CA GLU A 65 1.42 15.45 -15.09
C GLU A 65 2.10 14.09 -15.30
N ASN A 66 1.66 13.34 -16.32
CA ASN A 66 2.26 12.05 -16.68
C ASN A 66 2.38 11.10 -15.49
N VAL A 67 1.28 10.89 -14.77
CA VAL A 67 1.22 10.02 -13.57
C VAL A 67 1.65 8.60 -13.91
N ALA A 68 2.61 8.08 -13.16
CA ALA A 68 3.20 6.77 -13.39
C ALA A 68 2.36 5.61 -12.85
N GLY A 69 2.48 4.46 -13.50
CA GLY A 69 1.96 3.18 -13.00
C GLY A 69 2.98 2.43 -12.12
N ILE A 70 2.54 1.33 -11.52
CA ILE A 70 3.36 0.50 -10.60
C ILE A 70 4.70 0.08 -11.23
N LYS A 71 4.69 -0.32 -12.49
CA LYS A 71 5.92 -0.71 -13.19
C LYS A 71 6.95 0.41 -13.16
N ASP A 72 6.56 1.61 -13.58
CA ASP A 72 7.50 2.72 -13.75
C ASP A 72 8.02 3.24 -12.40
N ILE A 73 7.17 3.27 -11.36
CA ILE A 73 7.58 3.62 -9.98
C ILE A 73 8.77 2.79 -9.51
N PHE A 74 8.78 1.50 -9.84
CA PHE A 74 9.80 0.59 -9.30
C PHE A 74 10.92 0.23 -10.27
N THR A 75 10.77 0.52 -11.56
CA THR A 75 11.80 0.18 -12.56
C THR A 75 12.58 1.39 -13.08
N TYR A 76 12.06 2.60 -12.97
CA TYR A 76 12.80 3.79 -13.43
C TYR A 76 13.92 4.15 -12.43
N PRO A 77 15.07 4.63 -12.93
CA PRO A 77 16.22 4.99 -12.10
C PRO A 77 16.02 6.33 -11.36
N THR A 78 15.06 7.14 -11.77
CA THR A 78 14.75 8.46 -11.22
C THR A 78 13.31 8.50 -10.69
N PRO A 79 12.98 9.38 -9.74
CA PRO A 79 11.60 9.55 -9.30
C PRO A 79 10.67 9.86 -10.46
N VAL A 80 9.46 9.34 -10.38
CA VAL A 80 8.38 9.52 -11.34
C VAL A 80 7.26 10.39 -10.77
N ASN A 81 6.42 10.98 -11.63
CA ASN A 81 5.30 11.78 -11.16
C ASN A 81 4.14 10.91 -10.64
N GLY A 82 3.49 11.36 -9.58
CA GLY A 82 2.33 10.71 -9.01
C GLY A 82 1.47 11.62 -8.17
N ILE A 83 0.23 11.20 -7.94
CA ILE A 83 -0.75 11.86 -7.06
C ILE A 83 -1.11 10.93 -5.88
N CYS A 84 -1.95 11.37 -4.96
CA CYS A 84 -2.32 10.57 -3.79
C CYS A 84 -2.70 9.11 -4.11
N GLY A 85 -3.47 8.89 -5.18
CA GLY A 85 -3.81 7.54 -5.64
C GLY A 85 -2.60 6.70 -6.09
N THR A 86 -1.58 7.34 -6.66
CA THR A 86 -0.32 6.67 -7.06
C THR A 86 0.43 6.15 -5.84
N TYR A 87 0.58 6.98 -4.80
CA TYR A 87 1.19 6.57 -3.53
C TYR A 87 0.40 5.44 -2.86
N ALA A 88 -0.94 5.56 -2.84
CA ALA A 88 -1.80 4.54 -2.24
C ALA A 88 -1.71 3.19 -2.98
N ASN A 89 -1.65 3.21 -4.30
CA ASN A 89 -1.49 2.00 -5.12
C ASN A 89 -0.10 1.37 -4.94
N ALA A 90 0.95 2.17 -4.90
CA ALA A 90 2.30 1.68 -4.62
C ALA A 90 2.40 1.05 -3.22
N PHE A 91 1.74 1.66 -2.22
CA PHE A 91 1.74 1.18 -0.86
C PHE A 91 1.01 -0.16 -0.72
N ILE A 92 -0.22 -0.29 -1.26
CA ILE A 92 -0.95 -1.57 -1.19
C ILE A 92 -0.21 -2.67 -1.97
N TYR A 93 0.43 -2.35 -3.09
CA TYR A 93 1.25 -3.29 -3.85
C TYR A 93 2.38 -3.88 -2.99
N LEU A 94 3.16 -3.04 -2.31
CA LEU A 94 4.26 -3.51 -1.45
C LEU A 94 3.76 -4.17 -0.17
N CYS A 95 2.67 -3.69 0.44
CA CYS A 95 2.05 -4.36 1.59
C CYS A 95 1.61 -5.79 1.26
N GLN A 96 1.04 -6.02 0.07
CA GLN A 96 0.66 -7.36 -0.38
C GLN A 96 1.90 -8.28 -0.47
N ARG A 97 3.00 -7.78 -0.98
CA ARG A 97 4.26 -8.52 -1.08
C ARG A 97 4.94 -8.75 0.27
N ALA A 98 4.75 -7.82 1.21
CA ALA A 98 5.27 -7.91 2.58
C ALA A 98 4.31 -8.65 3.54
N GLU A 99 3.19 -9.19 3.03
CA GLU A 99 2.14 -9.91 3.79
C GLU A 99 1.46 -9.05 4.87
N ILE A 100 1.37 -7.74 4.65
CA ILE A 100 0.66 -6.80 5.53
C ILE A 100 -0.77 -6.62 5.03
N PRO A 101 -1.80 -6.91 5.85
CA PRO A 101 -3.18 -6.61 5.52
C PRO A 101 -3.37 -5.12 5.30
N CYS A 102 -3.84 -4.74 4.10
CA CYS A 102 -3.96 -3.35 3.70
C CYS A 102 -5.15 -3.16 2.75
N VAL A 103 -5.81 -2.01 2.83
CA VAL A 103 -6.86 -1.56 1.92
C VAL A 103 -6.58 -0.13 1.47
N THR A 104 -7.06 0.24 0.28
CA THR A 104 -7.09 1.63 -0.17
C THR A 104 -8.44 2.25 0.18
N VAL A 105 -8.41 3.46 0.69
CA VAL A 105 -9.60 4.26 1.01
C VAL A 105 -9.57 5.53 0.16
N LYS A 106 -10.72 5.92 -0.36
CA LYS A 106 -10.86 7.13 -1.19
C LYS A 106 -12.06 7.93 -0.75
N ASP A 107 -11.94 9.24 -0.81
CA ASP A 107 -13.06 10.16 -0.81
C ASP A 107 -13.11 10.96 -2.13
N ALA A 108 -13.86 12.06 -2.16
CA ALA A 108 -14.01 12.88 -3.36
C ALA A 108 -12.71 13.58 -3.79
N THR A 109 -11.73 13.73 -2.91
CA THR A 109 -10.57 14.61 -3.10
C THR A 109 -9.23 13.93 -2.86
N HIS A 110 -9.24 12.81 -2.13
CA HIS A 110 -8.01 12.17 -1.64
C HIS A 110 -8.08 10.65 -1.62
N ALA A 111 -6.91 10.01 -1.65
CA ALA A 111 -6.76 8.56 -1.50
C ALA A 111 -5.63 8.26 -0.51
N TRP A 112 -5.87 7.32 0.40
CA TRP A 112 -4.92 6.84 1.41
C TRP A 112 -5.11 5.35 1.65
N ASN A 113 -4.39 4.79 2.59
CA ASN A 113 -4.51 3.38 2.94
C ASN A 113 -4.92 3.21 4.40
N GLU A 114 -5.47 2.05 4.73
CA GLU A 114 -5.49 1.52 6.08
C GLU A 114 -4.76 0.17 6.11
N ALA A 115 -3.83 0.01 7.03
CA ALA A 115 -3.08 -1.22 7.25
C ALA A 115 -3.41 -1.81 8.62
N TYR A 116 -3.50 -3.15 8.70
CA TYR A 116 -3.73 -3.84 9.97
C TYR A 116 -2.40 -4.20 10.60
N ILE A 117 -1.97 -3.38 11.56
CA ILE A 117 -0.71 -3.50 12.28
C ILE A 117 -0.96 -3.37 13.79
N ASP A 118 -0.16 -4.07 14.59
CA ASP A 118 -0.29 -4.06 16.06
C ASP A 118 -1.71 -4.38 16.56
N GLY A 119 -2.40 -5.29 15.87
CA GLY A 119 -3.74 -5.75 16.24
C GLY A 119 -4.90 -4.80 15.92
N ARG A 120 -4.67 -3.72 15.17
CA ARG A 120 -5.69 -2.74 14.77
C ARG A 120 -5.46 -2.18 13.38
N TRP A 121 -6.52 -1.67 12.76
CA TRP A 121 -6.41 -0.87 11.55
C TRP A 121 -5.88 0.51 11.87
N GLN A 122 -4.87 0.96 11.12
CA GLN A 122 -4.29 2.29 11.23
C GLN A 122 -4.30 2.97 9.88
N ILE A 123 -4.61 4.26 9.85
CA ILE A 123 -4.56 5.08 8.64
C ILE A 123 -3.10 5.32 8.29
N ILE A 124 -2.77 5.14 7.01
CA ILE A 124 -1.45 5.33 6.45
C ILE A 124 -1.58 6.26 5.25
N ASP A 125 -0.92 7.41 5.29
CA ASP A 125 -0.87 8.35 4.18
C ASP A 125 0.57 8.60 3.74
N VAL A 126 0.99 7.91 2.69
CA VAL A 126 2.35 8.03 2.16
C VAL A 126 2.55 9.34 1.41
N SER A 127 1.51 9.88 0.77
CA SER A 127 1.62 11.17 0.08
C SER A 127 1.80 12.34 1.07
N TYR A 128 1.14 12.29 2.21
CA TYR A 128 1.35 13.27 3.27
C TYR A 128 2.71 13.07 3.96
N TYR A 129 3.11 11.82 4.19
CA TYR A 129 4.45 11.50 4.68
C TYR A 129 5.55 12.05 3.76
N ASP A 130 5.39 11.95 2.45
CA ASP A 130 6.41 12.42 1.49
C ASP A 130 6.70 13.92 1.64
N VAL A 131 5.68 14.73 1.95
CA VAL A 131 5.84 16.17 2.18
C VAL A 131 6.46 16.46 3.55
N ALA A 132 5.98 15.81 4.60
CA ALA A 132 6.32 16.17 5.98
C ALA A 132 7.47 15.35 6.58
N ARG A 133 7.69 14.12 6.09
CA ARG A 133 8.71 13.15 6.53
C ARG A 133 8.66 12.85 8.04
N THR A 134 7.46 12.83 8.64
CA THR A 134 7.26 12.53 10.06
C THR A 134 6.32 11.34 10.26
N ASP A 135 6.43 10.69 11.43
CA ASP A 135 5.56 9.57 11.80
C ASP A 135 4.09 10.03 11.93
N GLU A 136 3.85 11.23 12.42
CA GLU A 136 2.51 11.81 12.56
C GLU A 136 1.83 12.00 11.20
N ALA A 137 2.60 12.34 10.16
CA ALA A 137 2.08 12.43 8.80
C ALA A 137 1.77 11.06 8.23
N LEU A 138 2.63 10.05 8.48
CA LEU A 138 2.42 8.69 8.00
C LEU A 138 1.25 8.01 8.69
N PHE A 139 1.18 8.06 10.02
CA PHE A 139 0.14 7.44 10.85
C PHE A 139 -0.91 8.45 11.26
N THR A 140 -1.42 9.20 10.28
CA THR A 140 -2.36 10.30 10.51
C THR A 140 -3.68 9.83 11.12
N THR A 141 -4.35 10.72 11.84
CA THR A 141 -5.72 10.52 12.35
C THR A 141 -6.71 11.50 11.72
N ASN A 142 -6.28 12.25 10.72
CA ASN A 142 -7.06 13.36 10.16
C ASN A 142 -8.17 12.92 9.20
N TYR A 143 -8.19 11.65 8.81
CA TYR A 143 -9.17 11.12 7.86
C TYR A 143 -10.19 10.20 8.53
N PRO A 144 -11.41 10.07 7.96
CA PRO A 144 -12.37 9.10 8.44
C PRO A 144 -11.85 7.68 8.24
N ARG A 145 -12.07 6.84 9.25
CA ARG A 145 -11.73 5.41 9.19
C ARG A 145 -12.90 4.59 8.64
N ILE A 146 -12.57 3.47 8.02
CA ILE A 146 -13.56 2.42 7.78
C ILE A 146 -13.73 1.63 9.07
N ASP A 147 -14.74 1.95 9.87
CA ASP A 147 -14.87 1.47 11.25
C ASP A 147 -15.36 0.03 11.37
N THR A 148 -15.98 -0.54 10.35
CA THR A 148 -16.57 -1.87 10.46
C THR A 148 -15.78 -2.92 9.69
N ALA A 149 -15.70 -4.12 10.26
CA ALA A 149 -15.11 -5.28 9.60
C ALA A 149 -15.80 -5.62 8.27
N LYS A 150 -17.10 -5.35 8.16
CA LYS A 150 -17.87 -5.54 6.95
C LYS A 150 -17.43 -4.58 5.85
N GLN A 151 -17.36 -3.29 6.14
CA GLN A 151 -16.90 -2.27 5.19
C GLN A 151 -15.49 -2.57 4.69
N LYS A 152 -14.56 -2.91 5.58
CA LYS A 152 -13.19 -3.28 5.18
C LYS A 152 -13.16 -4.52 4.30
N SER A 153 -13.99 -5.51 4.57
CA SER A 153 -14.10 -6.71 3.73
C SER A 153 -14.68 -6.40 2.36
N GLU A 154 -15.67 -5.53 2.27
CA GLU A 154 -16.28 -5.08 1.01
C GLU A 154 -15.29 -4.23 0.20
N THR A 155 -14.63 -3.25 0.84
CA THR A 155 -13.59 -2.43 0.23
C THR A 155 -12.46 -3.31 -0.32
N PHE A 156 -11.98 -4.25 0.48
CA PHE A 156 -10.95 -5.19 0.06
C PHE A 156 -11.40 -6.03 -1.15
N SER A 157 -12.67 -6.40 -1.21
CA SER A 157 -13.24 -7.19 -2.32
C SER A 157 -13.39 -6.36 -3.60
N SER A 158 -13.80 -5.10 -3.48
CA SER A 158 -13.91 -4.17 -4.61
C SER A 158 -12.54 -3.82 -5.18
N GLU A 159 -11.54 -3.65 -4.35
CA GLU A 159 -10.16 -3.43 -4.76
C GLU A 159 -9.50 -4.65 -5.41
N GLY A 160 -10.14 -5.83 -5.33
CA GLY A 160 -9.79 -7.01 -6.12
C GLY A 160 -9.77 -6.74 -7.61
N ASN A 161 -10.58 -5.78 -8.05
CA ASN A 161 -10.67 -5.32 -9.44
C ASN A 161 -9.88 -4.01 -9.69
N LEU A 162 -9.13 -3.50 -8.71
CA LEU A 162 -8.26 -2.36 -8.96
C LEU A 162 -7.26 -2.71 -10.03
N GLU A 163 -7.45 -2.12 -11.18
CA GLU A 163 -6.38 -1.95 -12.14
C GLU A 163 -5.35 -1.05 -11.45
N LEU A 164 -4.30 -1.70 -10.94
CA LEU A 164 -3.10 -0.98 -10.56
C LEU A 164 -2.56 -0.39 -11.86
N GLY A 165 -2.98 0.82 -12.16
CA GLY A 165 -2.73 1.56 -13.40
C GLY A 165 -1.28 1.63 -13.81
#